data_b822d4c9ef8a9c619eecec5e20e3f186
#
_entry.id   b822d4c9ef8a9c619eecec5e20e3f186
#
_cell.length_a   1.000
_cell.length_b   1.000
_cell.length_c   1.000
_cell.angle_alpha   90.00
_cell.angle_beta   90.00
_cell.angle_gamma   90.00
#
_symmetry.space_group_name_H-M   'P 1'
#
loop_
_entity.id
_entity.type
_entity.pdbx_description
1 polymer ?
#
loop_
_entity_poly.entity_id
_entity_poly.type
_entity_poly.pdbx_seq_one_letter_code
_entity_poly.pdbx_strand_id
1 'polypeptide(L)'
;GKKEPIGFFLLMIDLNQIYKGLNGKMHLFNKLRVLWRVKIARVCDRAISLVFGIVPEHRGKGLEAGLVCSLESQHKKKRFKYKDLQLNWIGDFNPPMMKIAESAGATIYKAHITYRYLFDREKPFTRAKLQKNK
;
A
#
# COMPACT_ATOMS: atom_id res chain seq x y z
N GLY A 1 22.04 22.93 -7.13
CA GLY A 1 22.35 21.63 -6.54
C GLY A 1 21.64 20.50 -7.29
N LYS A 2 22.25 19.36 -7.43
CA LYS A 2 21.60 18.16 -8.02
C LYS A 2 20.40 17.78 -7.14
N LYS A 3 19.21 17.66 -7.73
CA LYS A 3 18.02 17.17 -7.03
C LYS A 3 18.11 15.65 -6.99
N GLU A 4 18.58 15.11 -5.89
CA GLU A 4 18.58 13.66 -5.69
C GLU A 4 17.24 13.23 -5.02
N PRO A 5 16.59 12.17 -5.51
CA PRO A 5 15.38 11.67 -4.88
C PRO A 5 15.72 11.04 -3.52
N ILE A 6 15.10 11.52 -2.44
CA ILE A 6 15.34 11.08 -1.07
C ILE A 6 14.24 10.17 -0.51
N GLY A 7 13.12 10.08 -1.20
CA GLY A 7 12.01 9.21 -0.79
C GLY A 7 10.96 9.08 -1.87
N PHE A 8 10.12 8.07 -1.73
CA PHE A 8 9.02 7.82 -2.65
C PHE A 8 7.84 7.18 -1.94
N PHE A 9 6.65 7.40 -2.49
CA PHE A 9 5.41 6.78 -2.04
C PHE A 9 4.62 6.35 -3.27
N LEU A 10 4.56 5.04 -3.51
CA LEU A 10 3.92 4.48 -4.70
C LEU A 10 2.48 4.07 -4.39
N LEU A 11 1.56 4.65 -5.14
CA LEU A 11 0.14 4.36 -5.08
C LEU A 11 -0.33 3.68 -6.36
N MET A 12 -1.26 2.75 -6.23
CA MET A 12 -1.94 2.11 -7.34
C MET A 12 -3.45 2.14 -7.12
N ILE A 13 -4.22 2.15 -8.21
CA ILE A 13 -5.67 2.00 -8.14
C ILE A 13 -6.04 0.57 -7.72
N ASP A 14 -7.14 0.42 -6.97
CA ASP A 14 -7.64 -0.91 -6.60
C ASP A 14 -8.27 -1.63 -7.80
N LEU A 15 -7.44 -2.40 -8.49
CA LEU A 15 -7.86 -3.18 -9.66
C LEU A 15 -8.95 -4.22 -9.34
N ASN A 16 -9.07 -4.64 -8.06
CA ASN A 16 -10.12 -5.58 -7.68
C ASN A 16 -11.52 -5.00 -7.90
N GLN A 17 -11.70 -3.69 -7.67
CA GLN A 17 -12.95 -3.02 -7.96
C GLN A 17 -13.28 -3.06 -9.46
N ILE A 18 -12.26 -2.95 -10.31
CA ILE A 18 -12.40 -2.95 -11.76
C ILE A 18 -12.73 -4.35 -12.27
N TYR A 19 -12.05 -5.38 -11.73
CA TYR A 19 -12.20 -6.77 -12.17
C TYR A 19 -13.37 -7.51 -11.51
N LYS A 20 -14.01 -6.92 -10.52
CA LYS A 20 -15.15 -7.51 -9.82
C LYS A 20 -16.22 -7.99 -10.81
N GLY A 21 -16.60 -9.26 -10.71
CA GLY A 21 -17.65 -9.88 -11.54
C GLY A 21 -17.20 -10.30 -12.94
N LEU A 22 -15.89 -10.33 -13.24
CA LEU A 22 -15.39 -10.88 -14.50
C LEU A 22 -15.09 -12.39 -14.42
N ASN A 23 -15.14 -12.96 -13.20
CA ASN A 23 -14.96 -14.40 -12.93
C ASN A 23 -13.70 -14.99 -13.61
N GLY A 24 -12.59 -14.22 -13.63
CA GLY A 24 -11.33 -14.63 -14.25
C GLY A 24 -11.33 -14.68 -15.78
N LYS A 25 -12.45 -14.38 -16.45
CA LYS A 25 -12.57 -14.45 -17.91
C LYS A 25 -12.17 -13.12 -18.55
N MET A 26 -11.15 -13.13 -19.39
CA MET A 26 -10.60 -11.95 -20.09
C MET A 26 -10.80 -12.01 -21.61
N HIS A 27 -11.97 -12.47 -22.07
CA HIS A 27 -12.36 -12.39 -23.48
C HIS A 27 -12.62 -10.94 -23.91
N LEU A 28 -12.78 -10.69 -25.21
CA LEU A 28 -12.86 -9.35 -25.79
C LEU A 28 -13.89 -8.45 -25.10
N PHE A 29 -15.09 -8.94 -24.83
CA PHE A 29 -16.16 -8.19 -24.17
C PHE A 29 -15.74 -7.74 -22.75
N ASN A 30 -15.10 -8.61 -22.00
CA ASN A 30 -14.62 -8.26 -20.65
C ASN A 30 -13.47 -7.25 -20.72
N LYS A 31 -12.59 -7.30 -21.70
CA LYS A 31 -11.56 -6.28 -21.93
C LYS A 31 -12.19 -4.92 -22.22
N LEU A 32 -13.20 -4.85 -23.07
CA LEU A 32 -13.95 -3.62 -23.35
C LEU A 32 -14.67 -3.11 -22.10
N ARG A 33 -15.28 -4.02 -21.32
CA ARG A 33 -15.91 -3.67 -20.04
C ARG A 33 -14.93 -3.09 -19.03
N VAL A 34 -13.71 -3.65 -18.93
CA VAL A 34 -12.63 -3.10 -18.09
C VAL A 34 -12.24 -1.71 -18.56
N LEU A 35 -12.03 -1.53 -19.86
CA LEU A 35 -11.69 -0.23 -20.43
C LEU A 35 -12.77 0.83 -20.12
N TRP A 36 -14.02 0.47 -20.30
CA TRP A 36 -15.16 1.34 -19.97
C TRP A 36 -15.21 1.69 -18.49
N ARG A 37 -15.03 0.69 -17.58
CA ARG A 37 -15.00 0.90 -16.14
C ARG A 37 -13.87 1.86 -15.71
N VAL A 38 -12.71 1.76 -16.34
CA VAL A 38 -11.55 2.61 -16.04
C VAL A 38 -11.71 4.02 -16.60
N LYS A 39 -12.05 4.13 -17.87
CA LYS A 39 -12.01 5.41 -18.61
C LYS A 39 -13.28 6.23 -18.47
N ILE A 40 -14.44 5.58 -18.51
CA ILE A 40 -15.75 6.24 -18.59
C ILE A 40 -16.46 6.19 -17.24
N ALA A 41 -16.76 5.00 -16.73
CA ALA A 41 -17.50 4.84 -15.50
C ALA A 41 -16.71 5.20 -14.25
N ARG A 42 -15.35 5.16 -14.34
CA ARG A 42 -14.45 5.51 -13.23
C ARG A 42 -14.85 4.85 -11.91
N VAL A 43 -15.12 3.56 -11.98
CA VAL A 43 -15.68 2.75 -10.88
C VAL A 43 -14.73 2.68 -9.67
N CYS A 44 -13.42 2.89 -9.89
CA CYS A 44 -12.43 2.78 -8.83
C CYS A 44 -12.36 4.08 -8.02
N ASP A 45 -12.74 4.00 -6.76
CA ASP A 45 -12.66 5.09 -5.78
C ASP A 45 -11.66 4.83 -4.64
N ARG A 46 -10.89 3.73 -4.73
CA ARG A 46 -9.87 3.34 -3.77
C ARG A 46 -8.47 3.34 -4.39
N ALA A 47 -7.52 3.92 -3.67
CA ALA A 47 -6.10 3.78 -3.95
C ALA A 47 -5.47 2.80 -2.94
N ILE A 48 -4.48 2.04 -3.39
CA ILE A 48 -3.70 1.11 -2.58
C ILE A 48 -2.26 1.61 -2.54
N SER A 49 -1.72 1.80 -1.35
CA SER A 49 -0.31 2.04 -1.15
C SER A 49 0.46 0.74 -1.35
N LEU A 50 1.37 0.71 -2.31
CA LEU A 50 2.20 -0.47 -2.56
C LEU A 50 3.51 -0.44 -1.80
N VAL A 51 4.24 0.64 -1.96
CA VAL A 51 5.60 0.78 -1.42
C VAL A 51 5.82 2.20 -0.96
N PHE A 52 6.47 2.31 0.18
CA PHE A 52 6.90 3.55 0.78
C PHE A 52 8.39 3.40 1.14
N GLY A 53 9.20 4.37 0.83
CA GLY A 53 10.62 4.31 1.15
C GLY A 53 11.27 5.68 1.28
N ILE A 54 12.22 5.77 2.22
CA ILE A 54 13.08 6.94 2.43
C ILE A 54 14.51 6.44 2.53
N VAL A 55 15.41 7.15 1.89
CA VAL A 55 16.86 6.89 1.95
C VAL A 55 17.30 6.89 3.41
N PRO A 56 18.14 5.93 3.85
CA PRO A 56 18.50 5.73 5.26
C PRO A 56 18.98 7.01 5.97
N GLU A 57 19.81 7.82 5.32
CA GLU A 57 20.38 9.06 5.87
C GLU A 57 19.33 10.14 6.17
N HIS A 58 18.12 9.99 5.62
CA HIS A 58 17.03 10.93 5.75
C HIS A 58 15.85 10.42 6.59
N ARG A 59 15.94 9.20 7.12
CA ARG A 59 14.91 8.63 8.00
C ARG A 59 14.86 9.34 9.33
N GLY A 60 13.67 9.37 9.94
CA GLY A 60 13.46 10.00 11.26
C GLY A 60 13.57 11.52 11.28
N LYS A 61 13.66 12.16 10.12
CA LYS A 61 13.74 13.64 9.97
C LYS A 61 12.40 14.26 9.59
N GLY A 62 11.30 13.54 9.79
CA GLY A 62 9.95 14.03 9.48
C GLY A 62 9.56 13.94 7.99
N LEU A 63 10.41 13.38 7.12
CA LEU A 63 10.09 13.23 5.70
C LEU A 63 8.94 12.26 5.48
N GLU A 64 8.77 11.29 6.36
CA GLU A 64 7.64 10.36 6.38
C GLU A 64 6.32 11.14 6.47
N ALA A 65 6.24 12.05 7.44
CA ALA A 65 5.09 12.92 7.61
C ALA A 65 4.92 13.86 6.40
N GLY A 66 6.01 14.40 5.88
CA GLY A 66 6.00 15.25 4.68
C GLY A 66 5.42 14.55 3.46
N LEU A 67 5.74 13.26 3.24
CA LEU A 67 5.16 12.47 2.16
C LEU A 67 3.66 12.24 2.35
N VAL A 68 3.22 11.94 3.57
CA VAL A 68 1.79 11.79 3.89
C VAL A 68 1.04 13.11 3.71
N CYS A 69 1.56 14.23 4.19
CA CYS A 69 0.97 15.56 3.99
C CYS A 69 0.90 15.94 2.50
N SER A 70 1.94 15.58 1.74
CA SER A 70 1.94 15.79 0.29
C SER A 70 0.81 15.01 -0.39
N LEU A 71 0.55 13.77 0.03
CA LEU A 71 -0.56 12.97 -0.45
C LEU A 71 -1.91 13.63 -0.11
N GLU A 72 -2.10 14.08 1.13
CA GLU A 72 -3.30 14.80 1.55
C GLU A 72 -3.53 16.06 0.71
N SER A 73 -2.47 16.82 0.43
CA SER A 73 -2.55 17.99 -0.44
C SER A 73 -2.98 17.66 -1.86
N GLN A 74 -2.56 16.51 -2.38
CA GLN A 74 -3.01 16.02 -3.69
C GLN A 74 -4.47 15.56 -3.66
N HIS A 75 -4.92 14.96 -2.55
CA HIS A 75 -6.32 14.55 -2.36
C HIS A 75 -7.27 15.75 -2.44
N LYS A 76 -6.89 16.90 -1.89
CA LYS A 76 -7.68 18.15 -1.96
C LYS A 76 -7.80 18.72 -3.38
N LYS A 77 -6.97 18.25 -4.33
CA LYS A 77 -7.07 18.70 -5.73
C LYS A 77 -8.19 17.94 -6.45
N LYS A 78 -8.99 18.64 -7.26
CA LYS A 78 -10.10 18.07 -8.06
C LYS A 78 -9.70 16.86 -8.93
N ARG A 79 -8.41 16.67 -9.16
CA ARG A 79 -7.86 15.58 -9.98
C ARG A 79 -7.74 14.25 -9.22
N PHE A 80 -7.65 14.30 -7.88
CA PHE A 80 -7.56 13.11 -7.04
C PHE A 80 -8.98 12.65 -6.65
N LYS A 81 -9.42 11.53 -7.22
CA LYS A 81 -10.81 11.06 -7.13
C LYS A 81 -11.03 9.90 -6.15
N TYR A 82 -10.00 9.51 -5.44
CA TYR A 82 -10.07 8.37 -4.52
C TYR A 82 -10.62 8.84 -3.18
N LYS A 83 -11.62 8.11 -2.67
CA LYS A 83 -12.24 8.36 -1.37
C LYS A 83 -11.46 7.67 -0.25
N ASP A 84 -10.94 6.48 -0.56
CA ASP A 84 -10.23 5.65 0.39
C ASP A 84 -8.78 5.43 -0.06
N LEU A 85 -7.88 5.49 0.91
CA LEU A 85 -6.50 5.03 0.78
C LEU A 85 -6.31 3.80 1.66
N GLN A 86 -6.08 2.66 1.04
CA GLN A 86 -5.71 1.44 1.75
C GLN A 86 -4.20 1.32 1.80
N LEU A 87 -3.63 1.36 3.00
CA LEU A 87 -2.23 0.98 3.19
C LEU A 87 -2.11 -0.54 2.99
N ASN A 88 -1.10 -0.96 2.23
CA ASN A 88 -0.79 -2.38 2.06
C ASN A 88 -0.42 -2.98 3.43
N TRP A 89 -0.39 -4.32 3.52
CA TRP A 89 -0.12 -4.98 4.80
C TRP A 89 1.19 -4.46 5.42
N ILE A 90 1.09 -4.09 6.68
CA ILE A 90 2.24 -3.70 7.51
C ILE A 90 2.47 -4.86 8.47
N GLY A 91 3.66 -5.47 8.40
CA GLY A 91 3.99 -6.56 9.31
C GLY A 91 4.15 -6.06 10.74
N ASP A 92 3.75 -6.88 11.70
CA ASP A 92 3.93 -6.64 13.14
C ASP A 92 5.40 -6.51 13.56
N PHE A 93 6.30 -6.92 12.67
CA PHE A 93 7.75 -6.74 12.79
C PHE A 93 8.25 -5.34 12.36
N ASN A 94 7.35 -4.45 11.90
CA ASN A 94 7.69 -3.09 11.47
C ASN A 94 6.94 -2.02 12.31
N PRO A 95 7.23 -1.91 13.62
CA PRO A 95 6.58 -0.94 14.49
C PRO A 95 6.72 0.52 14.03
N PRO A 96 7.85 0.96 13.45
CA PRO A 96 7.96 2.34 12.96
C PRO A 96 6.90 2.68 11.90
N MET A 97 6.66 1.76 10.95
CA MET A 97 5.65 1.98 9.91
C MET A 97 4.22 1.95 10.47
N MET A 98 3.97 1.10 11.47
CA MET A 98 2.68 1.08 12.16
C MET A 98 2.39 2.43 12.84
N LYS A 99 3.39 3.02 13.53
CA LYS A 99 3.26 4.34 14.15
C LYS A 99 3.01 5.46 13.14
N ILE A 100 3.68 5.41 11.97
CA ILE A 100 3.45 6.38 10.89
C ILE A 100 2.00 6.27 10.39
N ALA A 101 1.50 5.05 10.15
CA ALA A 101 0.13 4.82 9.71
C ALA A 101 -0.88 5.34 10.74
N GLU A 102 -0.68 5.02 12.01
CA GLU A 102 -1.53 5.49 13.13
C GLU A 102 -1.51 7.01 13.25
N SER A 103 -0.34 7.64 13.18
CA SER A 103 -0.19 9.10 13.20
C SER A 103 -0.87 9.78 12.01
N ALA A 104 -0.99 9.09 10.89
CA ALA A 104 -1.75 9.54 9.72
C ALA A 104 -3.27 9.32 9.85
N GLY A 105 -3.74 8.82 11.00
CA GLY A 105 -5.17 8.53 11.25
C GLY A 105 -5.67 7.24 10.62
N ALA A 106 -4.77 6.34 10.18
CA ALA A 106 -5.18 5.06 9.62
C ALA A 106 -5.68 4.11 10.72
N THR A 107 -6.70 3.33 10.40
CA THR A 107 -7.26 2.29 11.27
C THR A 107 -7.00 0.91 10.68
N ILE A 108 -6.86 -0.10 11.55
CA ILE A 108 -6.68 -1.47 11.10
C ILE A 108 -7.98 -1.96 10.46
N TYR A 109 -7.95 -2.17 9.15
CA TYR A 109 -9.10 -2.66 8.38
C TYR A 109 -9.14 -4.19 8.28
N LYS A 110 -7.97 -4.82 8.14
CA LYS A 110 -7.81 -6.28 8.07
C LYS A 110 -6.57 -6.72 8.83
N ALA A 111 -6.70 -7.78 9.61
CA ALA A 111 -5.58 -8.50 10.18
C ALA A 111 -5.33 -9.78 9.38
N HIS A 112 -4.12 -9.94 8.87
CA HIS A 112 -3.70 -11.13 8.13
C HIS A 112 -2.84 -11.99 9.02
N ILE A 113 -3.13 -13.29 9.07
CA ILE A 113 -2.37 -14.26 9.84
C ILE A 113 -1.70 -15.21 8.86
N THR A 114 -0.38 -15.30 8.94
CA THR A 114 0.39 -16.27 8.16
C THR A 114 0.59 -17.52 8.96
N TYR A 115 0.09 -18.64 8.48
CA TYR A 115 0.27 -19.95 9.08
C TYR A 115 1.49 -20.63 8.47
N ARG A 116 2.23 -21.30 9.30
CA ARG A 116 3.35 -22.13 8.88
C ARG A 116 3.12 -23.57 9.36
N TYR A 117 3.22 -24.52 8.44
CA TYR A 117 3.23 -25.95 8.75
C TYR A 117 4.66 -26.48 8.64
N LEU A 118 5.17 -27.10 9.71
CA LEU A 118 6.46 -27.78 9.71
C LEU A 118 6.22 -29.26 9.44
N PHE A 119 6.83 -29.81 8.40
CA PHE A 119 6.78 -31.24 8.11
C PHE A 119 7.49 -32.05 9.20
N ASP A 120 8.60 -31.53 9.71
CA ASP A 120 9.28 -32.02 10.92
C ASP A 120 8.71 -31.28 12.13
N ARG A 121 7.86 -31.95 12.90
CA ARG A 121 7.17 -31.37 14.07
C ARG A 121 8.05 -31.25 15.31
N GLU A 122 9.15 -31.98 15.37
CA GLU A 122 10.12 -31.90 16.47
C GLU A 122 10.99 -30.65 16.37
N LYS A 123 11.02 -30.02 15.21
CA LYS A 123 11.81 -28.83 14.97
C LYS A 123 11.19 -27.61 15.64
N PRO A 124 11.92 -26.92 16.57
CA PRO A 124 11.38 -25.78 17.28
C PRO A 124 11.05 -24.63 16.30
N PHE A 125 9.96 -23.95 16.56
CA PHE A 125 9.61 -22.75 15.82
C PHE A 125 10.56 -21.60 16.21
N THR A 126 11.31 -21.09 15.24
CA THR A 126 12.09 -19.88 15.41
C THR A 126 11.59 -18.80 14.47
N ARG A 127 11.23 -17.62 15.00
CA ARG A 127 10.88 -16.47 14.21
C ARG A 127 12.15 -15.80 13.65
N ALA A 128 12.09 -15.35 12.40
CA ALA A 128 13.20 -14.58 11.86
C ALA A 128 13.47 -13.35 12.73
N LYS A 129 14.75 -13.13 13.07
CA LYS A 129 15.15 -11.96 13.84
C LYS A 129 14.96 -10.71 12.98
N LEU A 130 14.44 -9.64 13.57
CA LEU A 130 14.41 -8.32 12.93
C LEU A 130 15.85 -7.92 12.60
N GLN A 131 16.10 -7.56 11.36
CA GLN A 131 17.37 -6.94 11.00
C GLN A 131 17.42 -5.59 11.71
N LYS A 132 18.27 -5.47 12.73
CA LYS A 132 18.63 -4.16 13.27
C LYS A 132 19.42 -3.46 12.18
N ASN A 133 18.84 -2.42 11.59
CA ASN A 133 19.60 -1.53 10.72
C ASN A 133 20.80 -1.00 11.51
N LYS A 134 22.00 -1.33 11.05
CA LYS A 134 23.24 -0.71 11.53
C LYS A 134 23.28 0.74 11.08
#